data_8910b9ddfd564ad6f8f0740212e9e78d
#
_entry.id   8910b9ddfd564ad6f8f0740212e9e78d
#
_cell.length_a   1.000
_cell.length_b   1.000
_cell.length_c   1.000
_cell.angle_alpha   90.00
_cell.angle_beta   90.00
_cell.angle_gamma   90.00
#
_symmetry.space_group_name_H-M   'P 1'
#
loop_
_entity.id
_entity.type
_entity.pdbx_description
1 polymer ?
#
loop_
_entity_poly.entity_id
_entity_poly.type
_entity_poly.pdbx_seq_one_letter_code
_entity_poly.pdbx_strand_id
1 'polypeptide(L)'
;ALTVGCVLLTALALGYVGFLYTHKLVNEDSTQFMNLFCEDKAQEIDAALMGIEQSVNTIRDYTIEQYNALGIGGTGRDNVDAFVKKVQEVSLHTVKNTEGSRGVYMRVNPEIADDQTGFFWYRDEKGDVNEDSLVDFSKYTKDDTQNVGWYYEALENEDAFWMEPYNNLNKNDWIISYVVPIYQDEDFIGVLGMDIDMALLKEKVDSVQIYQSGYAFLAGTNGALYYHHDYPEGLA
;
A
#
# COMPACT_ATOMS: atom_id res chain seq x y z
N ALA A 1 -41.69 -41.88 43.27
CA ALA A 1 -40.58 -42.18 42.30
C ALA A 1 -40.85 -41.60 40.92
N LEU A 2 -42.03 -41.76 40.32
CA LEU A 2 -42.37 -41.33 38.98
C LEU A 2 -42.32 -39.78 38.82
N THR A 3 -42.88 -39.06 39.80
CA THR A 3 -42.89 -37.56 39.76
C THR A 3 -41.51 -36.93 39.84
N VAL A 4 -40.60 -37.49 40.63
CA VAL A 4 -39.24 -37.03 40.76
C VAL A 4 -38.48 -37.28 39.48
N GLY A 5 -38.71 -38.42 38.80
CA GLY A 5 -38.10 -38.70 37.47
C GLY A 5 -38.57 -37.75 36.39
N CYS A 6 -39.86 -37.40 36.37
CA CYS A 6 -40.37 -36.43 35.39
C CYS A 6 -39.79 -35.00 35.59
N VAL A 7 -39.67 -34.55 36.85
CA VAL A 7 -39.09 -33.25 37.19
C VAL A 7 -37.60 -33.18 36.79
N LEU A 8 -36.86 -34.26 37.03
CA LEU A 8 -35.43 -34.32 36.60
C LEU A 8 -35.29 -34.31 35.08
N LEU A 9 -36.11 -35.05 34.35
CA LEU A 9 -36.08 -35.06 32.88
C LEU A 9 -36.45 -33.71 32.27
N THR A 10 -37.47 -33.03 32.83
CA THR A 10 -37.83 -31.69 32.35
C THR A 10 -36.76 -30.66 32.67
N ALA A 11 -36.12 -30.72 33.82
CA ALA A 11 -34.99 -29.83 34.17
C ALA A 11 -33.78 -30.05 33.25
N LEU A 12 -33.45 -31.30 32.95
CA LEU A 12 -32.36 -31.64 32.00
C LEU A 12 -32.69 -31.16 30.57
N ALA A 13 -33.94 -31.36 30.12
CA ALA A 13 -34.36 -30.90 28.78
C ALA A 13 -34.33 -29.39 28.68
N LEU A 14 -34.82 -28.65 29.68
CA LEU A 14 -34.75 -27.18 29.71
C LEU A 14 -33.32 -26.69 29.78
N GLY A 15 -32.45 -27.31 30.59
CA GLY A 15 -31.03 -26.99 30.67
C GLY A 15 -30.31 -27.21 29.33
N TYR A 16 -30.62 -28.30 28.64
CA TYR A 16 -30.04 -28.59 27.32
C TYR A 16 -30.50 -27.60 26.26
N VAL A 17 -31.79 -27.29 26.21
CA VAL A 17 -32.32 -26.26 25.26
C VAL A 17 -31.74 -24.90 25.59
N GLY A 18 -31.65 -24.53 26.86
CA GLY A 18 -31.01 -23.29 27.29
C GLY A 18 -29.52 -23.20 26.86
N PHE A 19 -28.80 -24.32 27.06
CA PHE A 19 -27.39 -24.41 26.60
C PHE A 19 -27.24 -24.22 25.08
N LEU A 20 -28.06 -24.93 24.28
CA LEU A 20 -28.02 -24.79 22.83
C LEU A 20 -28.37 -23.38 22.37
N TYR A 21 -29.38 -22.76 22.98
CA TYR A 21 -29.79 -21.40 22.64
C TYR A 21 -28.71 -20.39 23.00
N THR A 22 -28.14 -20.48 24.22
CA THR A 22 -27.06 -19.60 24.65
C THR A 22 -25.82 -19.77 23.81
N HIS A 23 -25.44 -21.01 23.49
CA HIS A 23 -24.29 -21.29 22.64
C HIS A 23 -24.45 -20.69 21.22
N LYS A 24 -25.64 -20.81 20.64
CA LYS A 24 -25.96 -20.21 19.34
C LYS A 24 -25.90 -18.69 19.40
N LEU A 25 -26.51 -18.07 20.40
CA LEU A 25 -26.54 -16.63 20.57
C LEU A 25 -25.12 -16.06 20.77
N VAL A 26 -24.31 -16.67 21.63
CA VAL A 26 -22.92 -16.26 21.88
C VAL A 26 -22.07 -16.38 20.61
N ASN A 27 -22.25 -17.44 19.81
CA ASN A 27 -21.54 -17.59 18.55
C ASN A 27 -21.94 -16.53 17.52
N GLU A 28 -23.24 -16.24 17.39
CA GLU A 28 -23.73 -15.21 16.46
C GLU A 28 -23.21 -13.83 16.86
N ASP A 29 -23.31 -13.45 18.12
CA ASP A 29 -22.83 -12.18 18.66
C ASP A 29 -21.29 -12.06 18.51
N SER A 30 -20.54 -13.13 18.79
CA SER A 30 -19.08 -13.15 18.65
C SER A 30 -18.67 -13.00 17.19
N THR A 31 -19.34 -13.69 16.27
CA THR A 31 -19.05 -13.59 14.83
C THR A 31 -19.36 -12.19 14.31
N GLN A 32 -20.48 -11.61 14.71
CA GLN A 32 -20.84 -10.24 14.32
C GLN A 32 -19.85 -9.22 14.88
N PHE A 33 -19.46 -9.36 16.15
CA PHE A 33 -18.43 -8.52 16.76
C PHE A 33 -17.09 -8.60 15.99
N MET A 34 -16.62 -9.82 15.67
CA MET A 34 -15.38 -10.03 14.93
C MET A 34 -15.45 -9.38 13.54
N ASN A 35 -16.56 -9.55 12.82
CA ASN A 35 -16.73 -8.96 11.51
C ASN A 35 -16.66 -7.42 11.56
N LEU A 36 -17.41 -6.80 12.48
CA LEU A 36 -17.39 -5.34 12.64
C LEU A 36 -16.01 -4.82 13.06
N PHE A 37 -15.32 -5.54 13.93
CA PHE A 37 -14.00 -5.16 14.38
C PHE A 37 -12.95 -5.28 13.27
N CYS A 38 -13.00 -6.37 12.48
CA CYS A 38 -12.11 -6.52 11.31
C CYS A 38 -12.40 -5.48 10.23
N GLU A 39 -13.68 -5.15 10.01
CA GLU A 39 -14.07 -4.11 9.07
C GLU A 39 -13.56 -2.73 9.49
N ASP A 40 -13.67 -2.37 10.77
CA ASP A 40 -13.14 -1.13 11.34
C ASP A 40 -11.61 -1.04 11.13
N LYS A 41 -10.88 -2.13 11.40
CA LYS A 41 -9.43 -2.17 11.21
C LYS A 41 -9.01 -2.16 9.74
N ALA A 42 -9.77 -2.81 8.86
CA ALA A 42 -9.55 -2.72 7.43
C ALA A 42 -9.73 -1.29 6.91
N GLN A 43 -10.74 -0.55 7.41
CA GLN A 43 -10.95 0.86 7.05
C GLN A 43 -9.79 1.77 7.49
N GLU A 44 -9.13 1.50 8.62
CA GLU A 44 -7.94 2.25 9.04
C GLU A 44 -6.76 2.05 8.06
N ILE A 45 -6.61 0.83 7.51
CA ILE A 45 -5.58 0.52 6.49
C ILE A 45 -5.96 1.18 5.16
N ASP A 46 -7.22 1.03 4.74
CA ASP A 46 -7.74 1.66 3.53
C ASP A 46 -7.54 3.17 3.54
N ALA A 47 -7.79 3.83 4.66
CA ALA A 47 -7.59 5.27 4.79
C ALA A 47 -6.12 5.69 4.57
N ALA A 48 -5.17 4.89 5.06
CA ALA A 48 -3.74 5.13 4.83
C ALA A 48 -3.37 4.94 3.34
N LEU A 49 -3.85 3.86 2.71
CA LEU A 49 -3.63 3.60 1.29
C LEU A 49 -4.27 4.69 0.41
N MET A 50 -5.51 5.08 0.70
CA MET A 50 -6.19 6.18 -0.01
C MET A 50 -5.44 7.51 0.14
N GLY A 51 -4.81 7.78 1.28
CA GLY A 51 -3.96 8.96 1.47
C GLY A 51 -2.76 8.98 0.53
N ILE A 52 -2.14 7.83 0.29
CA ILE A 52 -1.07 7.66 -0.69
C ILE A 52 -1.60 7.88 -2.11
N GLU A 53 -2.70 7.23 -2.48
CA GLU A 53 -3.31 7.38 -3.82
C GLU A 53 -3.66 8.84 -4.12
N GLN A 54 -4.29 9.55 -3.20
CA GLN A 54 -4.64 10.96 -3.36
C GLN A 54 -3.40 11.84 -3.51
N SER A 55 -2.35 11.55 -2.74
CA SER A 55 -1.08 12.27 -2.79
C SER A 55 -0.40 12.10 -4.15
N VAL A 56 -0.29 10.87 -4.64
CA VAL A 56 0.30 10.56 -5.94
C VAL A 56 -0.53 11.18 -7.08
N ASN A 57 -1.85 11.03 -7.03
CA ASN A 57 -2.74 11.61 -8.04
C ASN A 57 -2.62 13.15 -8.09
N THR A 58 -2.47 13.80 -6.94
CA THR A 58 -2.24 15.25 -6.87
C THR A 58 -0.92 15.64 -7.54
N ILE A 59 0.16 14.89 -7.28
CA ILE A 59 1.45 15.13 -7.93
C ILE A 59 1.35 14.86 -9.43
N ARG A 60 0.67 13.79 -9.85
CA ARG A 60 0.44 13.47 -11.26
C ARG A 60 -0.25 14.62 -11.99
N ASP A 61 -1.35 15.13 -11.45
CA ASP A 61 -2.13 16.19 -12.07
C ASP A 61 -1.27 17.47 -12.19
N TYR A 62 -0.51 17.80 -11.15
CA TYR A 62 0.45 18.88 -11.19
C TYR A 62 1.55 18.65 -12.23
N THR A 63 2.03 17.43 -12.37
CA THR A 63 3.06 17.06 -13.36
C THR A 63 2.56 17.31 -14.79
N ILE A 64 1.34 16.90 -15.08
CA ILE A 64 0.69 17.13 -16.39
C ILE A 64 0.52 18.64 -16.64
N GLU A 65 0.10 19.41 -15.63
CA GLU A 65 -0.01 20.87 -15.75
C GLU A 65 1.34 21.52 -16.08
N GLN A 66 2.42 21.12 -15.39
CA GLN A 66 3.76 21.67 -15.65
C GLN A 66 4.32 21.24 -17.00
N TYR A 67 4.07 19.99 -17.42
CA TYR A 67 4.45 19.48 -18.75
C TYR A 67 3.87 20.37 -19.85
N ASN A 68 2.59 20.67 -19.76
CA ASN A 68 1.90 21.54 -20.71
C ASN A 68 2.38 22.99 -20.63
N ALA A 69 2.49 23.55 -19.41
CA ALA A 69 2.88 24.95 -19.19
C ALA A 69 4.29 25.27 -19.70
N LEU A 70 5.22 24.31 -19.65
CA LEU A 70 6.59 24.45 -20.12
C LEU A 70 6.79 23.96 -21.57
N GLY A 71 5.76 23.41 -22.20
CA GLY A 71 5.77 22.94 -23.57
C GLY A 71 6.73 21.77 -23.84
N ILE A 72 6.92 20.89 -22.86
CA ILE A 72 7.93 19.81 -22.90
C ILE A 72 7.68 18.86 -24.08
N GLY A 73 6.43 18.52 -24.40
CA GLY A 73 6.04 17.66 -25.53
C GLY A 73 6.30 18.26 -26.92
N GLY A 74 6.78 19.51 -26.97
CA GLY A 74 7.01 20.23 -28.24
C GLY A 74 8.37 20.90 -28.31
N THR A 75 8.37 22.23 -28.38
CA THR A 75 9.60 23.05 -28.52
C THR A 75 10.30 23.32 -27.20
N GLY A 76 9.69 22.93 -26.05
CA GLY A 76 10.16 23.23 -24.70
C GLY A 76 11.06 22.15 -24.09
N ARG A 77 11.64 21.24 -24.86
CA ARG A 77 12.51 20.15 -24.32
C ARG A 77 13.69 20.69 -23.52
N ASP A 78 14.21 21.88 -23.83
CA ASP A 78 15.26 22.54 -23.04
C ASP A 78 14.81 22.93 -21.61
N ASN A 79 13.50 22.86 -21.31
CA ASN A 79 12.93 23.18 -20.02
C ASN A 79 12.76 21.95 -19.10
N VAL A 80 13.23 20.77 -19.49
CA VAL A 80 13.03 19.52 -18.73
C VAL A 80 13.57 19.63 -17.31
N ASP A 81 14.74 20.23 -17.11
CA ASP A 81 15.31 20.43 -15.77
C ASP A 81 14.40 21.31 -14.89
N ALA A 82 13.86 22.38 -15.47
CA ALA A 82 12.92 23.26 -14.76
C ALA A 82 11.59 22.55 -14.44
N PHE A 83 11.12 21.70 -15.35
CA PHE A 83 9.96 20.83 -15.16
C PHE A 83 10.17 19.87 -13.99
N VAL A 84 11.24 19.06 -14.05
CA VAL A 84 11.58 18.09 -12.99
C VAL A 84 11.72 18.77 -11.65
N LYS A 85 12.44 19.91 -11.58
CA LYS A 85 12.61 20.66 -10.34
C LYS A 85 11.29 21.10 -9.71
N LYS A 86 10.33 21.58 -10.50
CA LYS A 86 9.01 21.98 -9.99
C LYS A 86 8.25 20.80 -9.42
N VAL A 87 8.23 19.66 -10.13
CA VAL A 87 7.56 18.44 -9.67
C VAL A 87 8.24 17.89 -8.42
N GLN A 88 9.58 17.89 -8.39
CA GLN A 88 10.39 17.47 -7.25
C GLN A 88 10.08 18.29 -5.98
N GLU A 89 9.94 19.61 -6.10
CA GLU A 89 9.60 20.48 -4.97
C GLU A 89 8.22 20.15 -4.38
N VAL A 90 7.20 19.99 -5.23
CA VAL A 90 5.85 19.62 -4.77
C VAL A 90 5.86 18.21 -4.17
N SER A 91 6.55 17.26 -4.79
CA SER A 91 6.69 15.88 -4.30
C SER A 91 7.34 15.81 -2.92
N LEU A 92 8.38 16.62 -2.68
CA LEU A 92 9.01 16.73 -1.37
C LEU A 92 8.04 17.22 -0.29
N HIS A 93 7.23 18.23 -0.60
CA HIS A 93 6.21 18.72 0.33
C HIS A 93 5.14 17.68 0.59
N THR A 94 4.72 16.98 -0.44
CA THR A 94 3.67 15.96 -0.35
C THR A 94 4.13 14.78 0.48
N VAL A 95 5.31 14.19 0.20
CA VAL A 95 5.82 13.04 0.97
C VAL A 95 6.04 13.37 2.45
N LYS A 96 6.43 14.60 2.78
CA LYS A 96 6.59 15.03 4.17
C LYS A 96 5.27 15.05 4.94
N ASN A 97 4.16 15.32 4.26
CA ASN A 97 2.84 15.50 4.86
C ASN A 97 1.89 14.31 4.64
N THR A 98 2.29 13.29 3.88
CA THR A 98 1.51 12.07 3.68
C THR A 98 1.88 11.04 4.76
N GLU A 99 0.91 10.69 5.58
CA GLU A 99 1.09 9.69 6.62
C GLU A 99 1.42 8.32 6.01
N GLY A 100 2.37 7.62 6.59
CA GLY A 100 2.80 6.30 6.14
C GLY A 100 3.67 6.28 4.89
N SER A 101 3.89 7.43 4.24
CA SER A 101 4.78 7.49 3.09
C SER A 101 6.23 7.23 3.49
N ARG A 102 6.89 6.31 2.79
CA ARG A 102 8.31 5.98 2.94
C ARG A 102 9.18 6.68 1.90
N GLY A 103 8.68 6.85 0.69
CA GLY A 103 9.37 7.54 -0.38
C GLY A 103 8.42 8.03 -1.46
N VAL A 104 8.90 8.94 -2.30
CA VAL A 104 8.25 9.38 -3.53
C VAL A 104 9.29 9.54 -4.62
N TYR A 105 8.98 9.06 -5.80
CA TYR A 105 9.90 9.08 -6.93
C TYR A 105 9.19 9.39 -8.23
N MET A 106 9.93 9.95 -9.16
CA MET A 106 9.51 10.11 -10.55
C MET A 106 10.67 9.77 -11.48
N ARG A 107 10.36 9.06 -12.56
CA ARG A 107 11.26 8.82 -13.68
C ARG A 107 10.64 9.39 -14.93
N VAL A 108 11.32 10.32 -15.58
CA VAL A 108 10.90 10.88 -16.86
C VAL A 108 11.17 9.84 -17.96
N ASN A 109 10.30 9.81 -18.97
CA ASN A 109 10.48 8.96 -20.15
C ASN A 109 11.83 9.26 -20.83
N PRO A 110 12.69 8.26 -21.06
CA PRO A 110 13.98 8.44 -21.76
C PRO A 110 13.89 9.03 -23.17
N GLU A 111 12.72 8.98 -23.81
CA GLU A 111 12.49 9.63 -25.11
C GLU A 111 12.35 11.16 -24.97
N ILE A 112 12.06 11.66 -23.78
CA ILE A 112 11.92 13.10 -23.48
C ILE A 112 13.22 13.66 -22.94
N ALA A 113 13.93 12.88 -22.11
CA ALA A 113 15.11 13.32 -21.37
C ALA A 113 16.11 12.17 -21.19
N ASP A 114 17.27 12.46 -20.57
CA ASP A 114 18.27 11.44 -20.26
C ASP A 114 17.75 10.36 -19.31
N ASP A 115 18.30 9.15 -19.43
CA ASP A 115 17.93 7.96 -18.65
C ASP A 115 17.97 8.14 -17.13
N GLN A 116 18.65 9.16 -16.62
CA GLN A 116 18.76 9.46 -15.18
C GLN A 116 17.88 10.65 -14.76
N THR A 117 16.97 11.12 -15.65
CA THR A 117 16.13 12.28 -15.36
C THR A 117 14.94 11.90 -14.48
N GLY A 118 14.84 12.57 -13.33
CA GLY A 118 13.81 12.35 -12.33
C GLY A 118 14.30 12.71 -10.94
N PHE A 119 13.65 12.16 -9.93
CA PHE A 119 14.03 12.34 -8.52
C PHE A 119 13.57 11.15 -7.68
N PHE A 120 14.21 10.98 -6.52
CA PHE A 120 13.77 10.06 -5.45
C PHE A 120 13.98 10.73 -4.10
N TRP A 121 12.89 10.90 -3.35
CA TRP A 121 12.87 11.32 -1.95
C TRP A 121 12.57 10.12 -1.07
N TYR A 122 13.38 9.89 -0.06
CA TYR A 122 13.25 8.78 0.85
C TYR A 122 13.26 9.25 2.30
N ARG A 123 12.35 8.70 3.12
CA ARG A 123 12.24 8.98 4.55
C ARG A 123 13.08 7.95 5.31
N ASP A 124 14.06 8.43 6.04
CA ASP A 124 14.92 7.60 6.88
C ASP A 124 14.21 7.15 8.18
N GLU A 125 14.90 6.32 8.99
CA GLU A 125 14.39 5.81 10.26
C GLU A 125 14.14 6.92 11.32
N LYS A 126 14.71 8.10 11.15
CA LYS A 126 14.50 9.25 12.02
C LYS A 126 13.29 10.09 11.59
N GLY A 127 12.72 9.77 10.45
CA GLY A 127 11.61 10.51 9.84
C GLY A 127 12.04 11.68 8.95
N ASP A 128 13.34 11.88 8.74
CA ASP A 128 13.85 12.92 7.84
C ASP A 128 13.74 12.47 6.38
N VAL A 129 13.23 13.36 5.52
CA VAL A 129 13.10 13.10 4.08
C VAL A 129 14.31 13.70 3.37
N ASN A 130 15.10 12.84 2.74
CA ASN A 130 16.32 13.17 2.04
C ASN A 130 16.23 12.77 0.56
N GLU A 131 16.97 13.49 -0.29
CA GLU A 131 17.14 13.09 -1.68
C GLU A 131 18.06 11.86 -1.75
N ASP A 132 17.71 10.94 -2.64
CA ASP A 132 18.49 9.74 -2.90
C ASP A 132 18.70 9.54 -4.40
N SER A 133 19.63 8.64 -4.75
CA SER A 133 19.94 8.34 -6.14
C SER A 133 18.83 7.53 -6.80
N LEU A 134 18.54 7.89 -8.04
CA LEU A 134 17.68 7.07 -8.90
C LEU A 134 18.33 5.73 -9.24
N VAL A 135 17.49 4.73 -9.48
CA VAL A 135 17.95 3.42 -9.97
C VAL A 135 18.60 3.62 -11.35
N ASP A 136 19.80 3.09 -11.49
CA ASP A 136 20.54 3.12 -12.76
C ASP A 136 20.05 1.97 -13.65
N PHE A 137 19.17 2.26 -14.59
CA PHE A 137 18.55 1.28 -15.48
C PHE A 137 19.57 0.57 -16.39
N SER A 138 20.75 1.17 -16.64
CA SER A 138 21.79 0.53 -17.43
C SER A 138 22.33 -0.77 -16.81
N LYS A 139 22.09 -0.97 -15.52
CA LYS A 139 22.54 -2.15 -14.76
C LYS A 139 21.56 -3.31 -14.80
N TYR A 140 20.34 -3.09 -15.26
CA TYR A 140 19.25 -4.06 -15.18
C TYR A 140 18.61 -4.29 -16.53
N THR A 141 18.05 -5.47 -16.74
CA THR A 141 17.16 -5.74 -17.88
C THR A 141 15.72 -5.44 -17.47
N LYS A 142 14.84 -5.22 -18.45
CA LYS A 142 13.41 -5.00 -18.19
C LYS A 142 12.72 -6.15 -17.44
N ASP A 143 13.30 -7.37 -17.51
CA ASP A 143 12.78 -8.55 -16.84
C ASP A 143 13.21 -8.65 -15.37
N ASP A 144 14.06 -7.73 -14.90
CA ASP A 144 14.44 -7.59 -13.49
C ASP A 144 13.34 -6.84 -12.72
N THR A 145 12.25 -7.56 -12.42
CA THR A 145 11.06 -6.98 -11.77
C THR A 145 11.37 -6.40 -10.38
N GLN A 146 12.40 -6.91 -9.71
CA GLN A 146 12.77 -6.47 -8.37
C GLN A 146 13.39 -5.06 -8.34
N ASN A 147 14.16 -4.70 -9.35
CA ASN A 147 14.86 -3.42 -9.40
C ASN A 147 14.17 -2.38 -10.28
N VAL A 148 13.54 -2.81 -11.37
CA VAL A 148 12.94 -1.92 -12.38
C VAL A 148 11.49 -2.26 -12.72
N GLY A 149 10.89 -3.26 -12.03
CA GLY A 149 9.52 -3.71 -12.26
C GLY A 149 8.51 -2.58 -12.15
N TRP A 150 8.64 -1.74 -11.13
CA TRP A 150 7.75 -0.60 -10.91
C TRP A 150 7.61 0.31 -12.16
N TYR A 151 8.65 0.42 -12.97
CA TYR A 151 8.62 1.24 -14.18
C TYR A 151 8.01 0.49 -15.38
N TYR A 152 8.45 -0.75 -15.61
CA TYR A 152 8.00 -1.52 -16.78
C TYR A 152 6.59 -2.07 -16.61
N GLU A 153 6.20 -2.46 -15.41
CA GLU A 153 4.82 -2.85 -15.09
C GLU A 153 3.85 -1.68 -15.26
N ALA A 154 4.27 -0.46 -14.92
CA ALA A 154 3.47 0.74 -15.17
C ALA A 154 3.21 0.97 -16.68
N LEU A 155 4.22 0.72 -17.51
CA LEU A 155 4.09 0.82 -18.97
C LEU A 155 3.15 -0.25 -19.55
N GLU A 156 3.17 -1.46 -18.98
CA GLU A 156 2.33 -2.58 -19.44
C GLU A 156 0.88 -2.45 -18.98
N ASN A 157 0.66 -1.93 -17.77
CA ASN A 157 -0.68 -1.76 -17.20
C ASN A 157 -1.43 -0.54 -17.76
N GLU A 158 -0.70 0.50 -18.18
CA GLU A 158 -1.24 1.79 -18.65
C GLU A 158 -2.12 2.55 -17.63
N ASP A 159 -2.46 1.92 -16.51
CA ASP A 159 -3.25 2.44 -15.38
C ASP A 159 -2.45 2.43 -14.08
N ALA A 160 -2.92 3.21 -13.11
CA ALA A 160 -2.36 3.22 -11.76
C ALA A 160 -2.64 1.89 -11.02
N PHE A 161 -1.67 1.40 -10.27
CA PHE A 161 -1.78 0.13 -9.55
C PHE A 161 -0.94 0.10 -8.27
N TRP A 162 -1.31 -0.80 -7.37
CA TRP A 162 -0.51 -1.18 -6.22
C TRP A 162 0.38 -2.37 -6.57
N MET A 163 1.67 -2.23 -6.34
CA MET A 163 2.60 -3.35 -6.44
C MET A 163 2.39 -4.33 -5.28
N GLU A 164 2.73 -5.60 -5.50
CA GLU A 164 2.89 -6.56 -4.40
C GLU A 164 4.01 -6.09 -3.45
N PRO A 165 3.95 -6.45 -2.14
CA PRO A 165 5.03 -6.12 -1.23
C PRO A 165 6.37 -6.67 -1.72
N TYR A 166 7.39 -5.84 -1.72
CA TYR A 166 8.73 -6.23 -2.14
C TYR A 166 9.81 -5.62 -1.24
N ASN A 167 10.98 -6.24 -1.24
CA ASN A 167 12.14 -5.68 -0.53
C ASN A 167 12.87 -4.70 -1.44
N ASN A 168 12.90 -3.43 -1.07
CA ASN A 168 13.76 -2.44 -1.70
C ASN A 168 15.22 -2.74 -1.30
N LEU A 169 15.94 -3.44 -2.14
CA LEU A 169 17.32 -3.90 -1.88
C LEU A 169 18.29 -2.76 -1.58
N ASN A 170 18.05 -1.56 -2.11
CA ASN A 170 18.91 -0.40 -1.85
C ASN A 170 18.77 0.11 -0.42
N LYS A 171 17.64 -0.16 0.23
CA LYS A 171 17.31 0.29 1.59
C LYS A 171 17.16 -0.86 2.57
N ASN A 172 17.07 -2.09 2.08
CA ASN A 172 16.74 -3.28 2.85
C ASN A 172 15.43 -3.11 3.64
N ASP A 173 14.45 -2.47 3.00
CA ASP A 173 13.13 -2.16 3.54
C ASP A 173 12.05 -2.87 2.75
N TRP A 174 11.09 -3.45 3.46
CA TRP A 174 9.88 -3.98 2.86
C TRP A 174 8.86 -2.86 2.66
N ILE A 175 8.45 -2.65 1.41
CA ILE A 175 7.55 -1.59 0.99
C ILE A 175 6.46 -2.14 0.07
N ILE A 176 5.37 -1.37 -0.03
CA ILE A 176 4.36 -1.48 -1.07
C ILE A 176 4.35 -0.15 -1.81
N SER A 177 4.32 -0.16 -3.13
CA SER A 177 4.32 1.07 -3.93
C SER A 177 3.01 1.25 -4.67
N TYR A 178 2.46 2.45 -4.61
CA TYR A 178 1.42 2.90 -5.54
C TYR A 178 2.09 3.60 -6.70
N VAL A 179 1.90 3.06 -7.89
CA VAL A 179 2.60 3.47 -9.10
C VAL A 179 1.62 3.97 -10.16
N VAL A 180 1.96 5.09 -10.78
CA VAL A 180 1.11 5.75 -11.77
C VAL A 180 1.94 6.09 -13.01
N PRO A 181 1.64 5.52 -14.17
CA PRO A 181 2.16 6.00 -15.44
C PRO A 181 1.50 7.35 -15.78
N ILE A 182 2.29 8.30 -16.21
CA ILE A 182 1.81 9.66 -16.53
C ILE A 182 1.74 9.83 -18.04
N TYR A 183 0.56 10.12 -18.52
CA TYR A 183 0.29 10.42 -19.93
C TYR A 183 -0.30 11.82 -20.08
N GLN A 184 0.05 12.49 -21.17
CA GLN A 184 -0.64 13.65 -21.69
C GLN A 184 -1.12 13.31 -23.10
N ASP A 185 -2.41 13.13 -23.29
CA ASP A 185 -3.00 12.54 -24.49
C ASP A 185 -2.38 11.16 -24.79
N GLU A 186 -1.64 11.02 -25.91
CA GLU A 186 -0.91 9.79 -26.28
C GLU A 186 0.56 9.82 -25.84
N ASP A 187 1.04 10.96 -25.31
CA ASP A 187 2.45 11.12 -24.92
C ASP A 187 2.69 10.55 -23.52
N PHE A 188 3.53 9.52 -23.43
CA PHE A 188 4.03 9.00 -22.15
C PHE A 188 5.11 9.92 -21.59
N ILE A 189 4.82 10.55 -20.44
CA ILE A 189 5.71 11.49 -19.76
C ILE A 189 6.72 10.78 -18.86
N GLY A 190 6.28 9.74 -18.17
CA GLY A 190 7.09 9.01 -17.20
C GLY A 190 6.27 8.24 -16.19
N VAL A 191 6.91 7.76 -15.14
CA VAL A 191 6.30 7.03 -14.04
C VAL A 191 6.52 7.79 -12.75
N LEU A 192 5.47 7.93 -11.96
CA LEU A 192 5.46 8.47 -10.60
C LEU A 192 5.02 7.38 -9.63
N GLY A 193 5.65 7.30 -8.48
CA GLY A 193 5.22 6.38 -7.43
C GLY A 193 5.47 6.92 -6.03
N MET A 194 4.77 6.35 -5.07
CA MET A 194 4.97 6.59 -3.65
C MET A 194 4.97 5.27 -2.89
N ASP A 195 5.97 5.11 -2.06
CA ASP A 195 6.15 3.92 -1.23
C ASP A 195 5.48 4.11 0.13
N ILE A 196 4.85 3.05 0.62
CA ILE A 196 4.39 2.93 2.00
C ILE A 196 5.24 1.90 2.73
N ASP A 197 5.58 2.20 3.98
CA ASP A 197 6.35 1.30 4.83
C ASP A 197 5.49 0.12 5.29
N MET A 198 5.92 -1.10 4.98
CA MET A 198 5.27 -2.31 5.50
C MET A 198 5.25 -2.38 7.02
N ALA A 199 6.21 -1.73 7.70
CA ALA A 199 6.23 -1.69 9.16
C ALA A 199 4.98 -1.00 9.73
N LEU A 200 4.48 0.05 9.06
CA LEU A 200 3.23 0.70 9.46
C LEU A 200 2.02 -0.25 9.35
N LEU A 201 1.94 -1.01 8.25
CA LEU A 201 0.85 -1.97 8.05
C LEU A 201 0.94 -3.12 9.05
N LYS A 202 2.15 -3.61 9.33
CA LYS A 202 2.41 -4.62 10.37
C LYS A 202 1.98 -4.14 11.75
N GLU A 203 2.35 -2.92 12.14
CA GLU A 203 1.94 -2.33 13.42
C GLU A 203 0.40 -2.26 13.55
N LYS A 204 -0.28 -1.82 12.48
CA LYS A 204 -1.75 -1.77 12.47
C LYS A 204 -2.36 -3.16 12.65
N VAL A 205 -1.83 -4.18 11.97
CA VAL A 205 -2.28 -5.58 12.08
C VAL A 205 -1.99 -6.16 13.46
N ASP A 206 -0.80 -5.93 14.01
CA ASP A 206 -0.41 -6.41 15.35
C ASP A 206 -1.22 -5.75 16.48
N SER A 207 -1.74 -4.55 16.24
CA SER A 207 -2.64 -3.87 17.17
C SER A 207 -4.01 -4.55 17.29
N VAL A 208 -4.34 -5.46 16.36
CA VAL A 208 -5.60 -6.21 16.33
C VAL A 208 -5.53 -7.38 17.27
N GLN A 209 -6.06 -7.22 18.47
CA GLN A 209 -6.21 -8.32 19.42
C GLN A 209 -7.68 -8.69 19.57
N ILE A 210 -8.05 -9.91 19.18
CA ILE A 210 -9.39 -10.45 19.30
C ILE A 210 -9.40 -11.44 20.46
N TYR A 211 -10.07 -11.08 21.56
CA TYR A 211 -10.07 -11.85 22.82
C TYR A 211 -8.64 -12.09 23.34
N GLN A 212 -8.36 -13.29 23.86
CA GLN A 212 -7.06 -13.63 24.48
C GLN A 212 -6.06 -14.26 23.50
N SER A 213 -6.54 -14.81 22.37
CA SER A 213 -5.72 -15.61 21.45
C SER A 213 -5.98 -15.33 19.96
N GLY A 214 -6.88 -14.41 19.65
CA GLY A 214 -7.14 -14.03 18.26
C GLY A 214 -6.11 -13.01 17.77
N TYR A 215 -5.78 -13.08 16.51
CA TYR A 215 -4.87 -12.20 15.81
C TYR A 215 -5.36 -11.92 14.39
N ALA A 216 -4.81 -10.90 13.76
CA ALA A 216 -5.01 -10.59 12.35
C ALA A 216 -3.74 -10.92 11.54
N PHE A 217 -3.89 -11.00 10.24
CA PHE A 217 -2.79 -11.15 9.29
C PHE A 217 -3.12 -10.42 7.98
N LEU A 218 -2.11 -10.12 7.16
CA LEU A 218 -2.29 -9.55 5.83
C LEU A 218 -2.05 -10.62 4.77
N ALA A 219 -2.95 -10.68 3.80
CA ALA A 219 -2.82 -11.56 2.65
C ALA A 219 -3.27 -10.85 1.37
N GLY A 220 -2.63 -11.18 0.26
CA GLY A 220 -3.04 -10.75 -1.06
C GLY A 220 -4.29 -11.47 -1.56
N THR A 221 -4.93 -10.93 -2.56
CA THR A 221 -6.08 -11.54 -3.23
C THR A 221 -5.74 -12.85 -3.94
N ASN A 222 -4.47 -13.05 -4.27
CA ASN A 222 -3.88 -14.28 -4.80
C ASN A 222 -3.63 -15.35 -3.73
N GLY A 223 -3.86 -15.03 -2.44
CA GLY A 223 -3.62 -15.91 -1.29
C GLY A 223 -2.18 -15.86 -0.76
N ALA A 224 -1.32 -15.03 -1.30
CA ALA A 224 0.02 -14.81 -0.75
C ALA A 224 -0.08 -14.17 0.65
N LEU A 225 0.67 -14.68 1.61
CA LEU A 225 0.72 -14.15 2.96
C LEU A 225 1.76 -13.03 3.03
N TYR A 226 1.31 -11.78 3.23
CA TYR A 226 2.19 -10.62 3.32
C TYR A 226 2.74 -10.40 4.72
N TYR A 227 1.91 -10.67 5.73
CA TYR A 227 2.32 -10.55 7.12
C TYR A 227 1.49 -11.44 8.05
N HIS A 228 2.17 -12.08 8.99
CA HIS A 228 1.61 -12.83 10.11
C HIS A 228 2.57 -12.73 11.29
N HIS A 229 2.06 -12.51 12.50
CA HIS A 229 2.90 -12.25 13.67
C HIS A 229 3.86 -13.41 13.99
N ASP A 230 3.46 -14.67 13.76
CA ASP A 230 4.33 -15.86 13.93
C ASP A 230 5.32 -16.06 12.77
N TYR A 231 5.10 -15.39 11.64
CA TYR A 231 5.92 -15.49 10.43
C TYR A 231 6.22 -14.07 9.88
N PRO A 232 7.00 -13.27 10.63
CA PRO A 232 7.18 -11.84 10.32
C PRO A 232 7.89 -11.57 8.99
N GLU A 233 8.59 -12.58 8.45
CA GLU A 233 9.30 -12.47 7.16
C GLU A 233 8.43 -12.91 5.96
N GLY A 234 7.14 -13.22 6.21
CA GLY A 234 6.26 -13.80 5.21
C GLY A 234 6.54 -15.29 4.96
N LEU A 235 5.61 -15.96 4.32
CA LEU A 235 5.84 -17.28 3.71
C LEU A 235 6.18 -17.00 2.25
N ALA A 236 7.45 -17.11 1.90
CA ALA A 236 7.91 -17.09 0.52
C ALA A 236 7.38 -18.30 -0.25
#